data_05221e01fab3add6ca25170b04838b61
#
_entry.id   05221e01fab3add6ca25170b04838b61
#
_cell.length_a   1.000
_cell.length_b   1.000
_cell.length_c   1.000
_cell.angle_alpha   90.00
_cell.angle_beta   90.00
_cell.angle_gamma   90.00
#
_symmetry.space_group_name_H-M   'P 1'
#
loop_
_entity.id
_entity.type
_entity.pdbx_description
1 polymer ?
#
loop_
_entity_poly.entity_id
_entity_poly.type
_entity_poly.pdbx_seq_one_letter_code
_entity_poly.pdbx_strand_id
1 'polypeptide(L)'
;MKTNLVGISGQKEEASKEREMHAIESLNRRGSLDSNREDGTATLILTLTLCNVKKTELSRAAKIFEMFETQIHHFETRQAKKPENSAVDLDIFVECEVHSADVSILITSLKRVGEDVKTIREDKVPWFPRKIQDLDKCHHLITNYDPSLDHGHPGFADLEYKKRRAFFADLAFNYRAGDPLPHIEYTEQETATWREVYRKLSSLYPTHACTQYLDAFQQLEKYCGYQEDNIPQLQDVSRFLKERTGFQLRPAAGLLSARDFLASLAFRVFQSTQYIRHFSSPMHSPEPDCCHELLGHVPMLADKKFAQFSQDIGLASLGSSEAEIEKLATLYWFTVEFGLCKQNGSIKAYGAGLLSSYGELMYALSNKPEYKPFDPEVTAVHPYQDQAFQPVYFVAENLEDAKAKLQDYMMKIKKPFSLHYDPFTCTIEVMNTPQKVQRALSQMKEELKNLCLALENLS
;
A
#
# COMPACT_ATOMS: atom_id res chain seq x y z
N MET A 1 10.31 10.22 62.30
CA MET A 1 11.16 9.21 61.63
C MET A 1 10.56 8.86 60.28
N LYS A 2 10.89 9.66 59.27
CA LYS A 2 10.69 9.40 57.87
C LYS A 2 12.02 9.68 57.18
N THR A 3 12.77 8.67 56.82
CA THR A 3 13.85 8.78 55.83
C THR A 3 14.36 7.36 55.52
N ASN A 4 14.68 7.13 54.26
CA ASN A 4 15.39 5.97 53.69
C ASN A 4 14.53 4.81 53.19
N LEU A 5 13.93 5.02 51.98
CA LEU A 5 13.59 3.91 51.08
C LEU A 5 13.60 4.33 49.58
N VAL A 6 14.23 5.45 49.21
CA VAL A 6 14.31 5.92 47.82
C VAL A 6 15.70 5.69 47.18
N GLY A 7 16.70 5.24 47.95
CA GLY A 7 18.09 5.12 47.48
C GLY A 7 18.50 3.78 46.87
N ILE A 8 17.68 2.71 46.91
CA ILE A 8 18.11 1.36 46.52
C ILE A 8 17.65 0.93 45.12
N SER A 9 16.60 1.55 44.56
CA SER A 9 16.15 1.19 43.21
C SER A 9 16.96 1.87 42.10
N GLY A 10 17.39 3.11 42.31
CA GLY A 10 18.18 3.86 41.31
C GLY A 10 19.60 3.29 41.13
N GLN A 11 20.25 2.86 42.19
CA GLN A 11 21.60 2.29 42.10
C GLN A 11 21.65 0.90 41.44
N LYS A 12 20.58 0.11 41.53
CA LYS A 12 20.48 -1.18 40.80
C LYS A 12 20.25 -0.99 39.30
N GLU A 13 19.53 0.04 38.90
CA GLU A 13 19.28 0.35 37.50
C GLU A 13 20.50 0.96 36.81
N GLU A 14 21.23 1.85 37.49
CA GLU A 14 22.51 2.38 36.99
C GLU A 14 23.59 1.30 36.89
N ALA A 15 23.74 0.46 37.90
CA ALA A 15 24.69 -0.64 37.87
C ALA A 15 24.36 -1.71 36.82
N SER A 16 23.09 -1.88 36.46
CA SER A 16 22.68 -2.73 35.34
C SER A 16 23.04 -2.11 34.00
N LYS A 17 22.83 -0.79 33.85
CA LYS A 17 23.19 -0.04 32.63
C LYS A 17 24.70 0.01 32.41
N GLU A 18 25.50 0.22 33.47
CA GLU A 18 26.95 0.19 33.36
C GLU A 18 27.48 -1.21 33.01
N ARG A 19 26.90 -2.28 33.55
CA ARG A 19 27.27 -3.65 33.17
C ARG A 19 26.91 -4.00 31.74
N GLU A 20 25.78 -3.52 31.23
CA GLU A 20 25.40 -3.67 29.82
C GLU A 20 26.35 -2.88 28.89
N MET A 21 26.68 -1.65 29.22
CA MET A 21 27.66 -0.85 28.48
C MET A 21 29.04 -1.49 28.47
N HIS A 22 29.52 -1.97 29.62
CA HIS A 22 30.80 -2.68 29.72
C HIS A 22 30.82 -4.01 28.94
N ALA A 23 29.71 -4.74 28.91
CA ALA A 23 29.61 -5.97 28.12
C ALA A 23 29.66 -5.66 26.61
N ILE A 24 29.05 -4.60 26.17
CA ILE A 24 29.05 -4.15 24.76
C ILE A 24 30.43 -3.60 24.38
N GLU A 25 31.06 -2.80 25.24
CA GLU A 25 32.46 -2.34 25.03
C GLU A 25 33.45 -3.49 24.99
N SER A 26 33.27 -4.54 25.83
CA SER A 26 34.16 -5.70 25.84
C SER A 26 33.99 -6.57 24.57
N LEU A 27 32.79 -6.60 23.97
CA LEU A 27 32.54 -7.26 22.69
C LEU A 27 33.18 -6.48 21.53
N ASN A 28 33.09 -5.15 21.56
CA ASN A 28 33.74 -4.29 20.57
C ASN A 28 35.28 -4.39 20.62
N ARG A 29 35.89 -4.50 21.81
CA ARG A 29 37.35 -4.68 21.95
C ARG A 29 37.86 -6.05 21.50
N ARG A 30 37.04 -7.11 21.54
CA ARG A 30 37.41 -8.44 21.00
C ARG A 30 37.33 -8.55 19.49
N GLY A 31 36.54 -7.68 18.82
CA GLY A 31 36.45 -7.58 17.34
C GLY A 31 37.65 -6.86 16.70
N SER A 32 38.59 -6.30 17.46
CA SER A 32 39.70 -5.47 16.99
C SER A 32 40.97 -6.24 16.60
N LEU A 33 40.97 -7.56 16.60
CA LEU A 33 42.17 -8.38 16.43
C LEU A 33 42.19 -9.35 15.24
N ASP A 34 41.33 -9.18 14.25
CA ASP A 34 41.40 -9.97 13.00
C ASP A 34 41.61 -9.08 11.79
N SER A 35 42.84 -9.19 11.22
CA SER A 35 43.35 -8.38 10.12
C SER A 35 42.90 -8.78 8.71
N ASN A 36 41.78 -9.48 8.58
CA ASN A 36 41.13 -9.77 7.28
C ASN A 36 39.64 -9.31 7.32
N ARG A 37 39.43 -7.99 7.45
CA ARG A 37 38.09 -7.42 7.35
C ARG A 37 37.81 -7.11 5.88
N GLU A 38 36.71 -7.68 5.35
CA GLU A 38 36.09 -7.15 4.13
C GLU A 38 35.63 -5.72 4.46
N ASP A 39 36.33 -4.73 3.89
CA ASP A 39 35.94 -3.32 3.96
C ASP A 39 34.69 -3.12 3.11
N GLY A 40 33.52 -3.08 3.75
CA GLY A 40 32.26 -2.87 3.07
C GLY A 40 31.08 -2.64 4.00
N THR A 41 30.08 -1.93 3.51
CA THR A 41 28.75 -1.81 4.14
C THR A 41 27.83 -2.92 3.66
N ALA A 42 26.91 -3.35 4.52
CA ALA A 42 25.84 -4.29 4.20
C ALA A 42 24.49 -3.58 4.29
N THR A 43 23.71 -3.67 3.24
CA THR A 43 22.30 -3.23 3.28
C THR A 43 21.47 -4.31 3.94
N LEU A 44 20.68 -3.93 4.92
CA LEU A 44 19.82 -4.82 5.70
C LEU A 44 18.37 -4.33 5.62
N ILE A 45 17.47 -5.26 5.47
CA ILE A 45 16.06 -5.07 5.74
C ILE A 45 15.75 -5.88 7.00
N LEU A 46 15.27 -5.21 8.03
CA LEU A 46 14.99 -5.75 9.35
C LEU A 46 13.50 -5.62 9.64
N THR A 47 12.91 -6.68 10.17
CA THR A 47 11.58 -6.62 10.80
C THR A 47 11.72 -7.12 12.23
N LEU A 48 11.06 -6.43 13.17
CA LEU A 48 11.00 -6.86 14.56
C LEU A 48 9.70 -6.40 15.20
N THR A 49 9.22 -7.16 16.18
CA THR A 49 8.03 -6.82 16.96
C THR A 49 8.45 -6.36 18.36
N LEU A 50 8.03 -5.16 18.75
CA LEU A 50 8.15 -4.68 20.13
C LEU A 50 6.86 -4.99 20.87
N CYS A 51 6.94 -5.78 21.95
CA CYS A 51 5.81 -6.16 22.77
C CYS A 51 5.58 -5.17 23.91
N ASN A 52 4.32 -4.87 24.25
CA ASN A 52 3.95 -3.98 25.35
C ASN A 52 4.62 -2.60 25.30
N VAL A 53 4.56 -1.91 24.18
CA VAL A 53 5.34 -0.71 23.90
C VAL A 53 5.07 0.40 24.92
N LYS A 54 6.01 0.54 25.85
CA LYS A 54 6.23 1.79 26.58
C LYS A 54 7.21 2.64 25.77
N LYS A 55 7.10 3.99 25.85
CA LYS A 55 8.02 4.93 25.15
C LYS A 55 9.51 4.56 25.23
N THR A 56 9.91 3.82 26.26
CA THR A 56 11.29 3.39 26.52
C THR A 56 11.80 2.32 25.57
N GLU A 57 10.94 1.47 24.98
CA GLU A 57 11.39 0.34 24.16
C GLU A 57 11.69 0.73 22.74
N LEU A 58 10.87 1.61 22.15
CA LEU A 58 11.17 2.23 20.86
C LEU A 58 12.50 3.03 20.93
N SER A 59 12.71 3.76 22.03
CA SER A 59 13.97 4.49 22.25
C SER A 59 15.18 3.55 22.41
N ARG A 60 15.00 2.35 22.98
CA ARG A 60 16.06 1.34 23.06
C ARG A 60 16.41 0.78 21.69
N ALA A 61 15.41 0.45 20.87
CA ALA A 61 15.64 0.01 19.50
C ALA A 61 16.38 1.07 18.68
N ALA A 62 15.94 2.34 18.76
CA ALA A 62 16.59 3.45 18.07
C ALA A 62 18.06 3.65 18.50
N LYS A 63 18.35 3.54 19.81
CA LYS A 63 19.73 3.62 20.32
C LYS A 63 20.62 2.50 19.83
N ILE A 64 20.09 1.31 19.59
CA ILE A 64 20.86 0.21 19.01
C ILE A 64 21.33 0.59 17.60
N PHE A 65 20.45 1.12 16.75
CA PHE A 65 20.84 1.58 15.42
C PHE A 65 21.88 2.71 15.48
N GLU A 66 21.72 3.66 16.40
CA GLU A 66 22.67 4.74 16.63
C GLU A 66 24.05 4.23 17.07
N MET A 67 24.10 3.24 17.97
CA MET A 67 25.36 2.64 18.45
C MET A 67 26.21 1.97 17.37
N PHE A 68 25.57 1.47 16.32
CA PHE A 68 26.26 0.85 15.19
C PHE A 68 26.43 1.81 14.00
N GLU A 69 26.25 3.12 14.23
CA GLU A 69 26.35 4.16 13.20
C GLU A 69 25.56 3.78 11.92
N THR A 70 24.40 3.16 12.13
CA THR A 70 23.58 2.62 11.07
C THR A 70 22.96 3.76 10.26
N GLN A 71 23.17 3.77 8.96
CA GLN A 71 22.50 4.68 8.07
C GLN A 71 21.09 4.13 7.76
N ILE A 72 20.07 4.75 8.35
CA ILE A 72 18.67 4.35 8.14
C ILE A 72 18.14 5.05 6.90
N HIS A 73 17.71 4.26 5.91
CA HIS A 73 17.09 4.74 4.67
C HIS A 73 15.58 4.78 4.81
N HIS A 74 15.00 3.81 5.51
CA HIS A 74 13.57 3.75 5.79
C HIS A 74 13.32 3.20 7.19
N PHE A 75 12.36 3.81 7.90
CA PHE A 75 11.92 3.35 9.22
C PHE A 75 10.41 3.49 9.32
N GLU A 76 9.73 2.39 9.54
CA GLU A 76 8.29 2.34 9.64
C GLU A 76 7.84 1.56 10.87
N THR A 77 6.80 2.06 11.55
CA THR A 77 6.17 1.38 12.68
C THR A 77 4.71 1.12 12.39
N ARG A 78 4.24 -0.10 12.70
CA ARG A 78 2.86 -0.55 12.50
C ARG A 78 2.35 -1.19 13.77
N GLN A 79 1.05 -1.12 13.99
CA GLN A 79 0.43 -1.88 15.08
C GLN A 79 0.49 -3.37 14.75
N ALA A 80 1.06 -4.17 15.64
CA ALA A 80 1.16 -5.61 15.44
C ALA A 80 -0.22 -6.28 15.59
N LYS A 81 -0.50 -7.26 14.73
CA LYS A 81 -1.72 -8.08 14.82
C LYS A 81 -1.52 -9.15 15.89
N LYS A 82 -2.17 -9.02 17.05
CA LYS A 82 -2.30 -10.12 18.03
C LYS A 82 -3.76 -10.49 18.24
N PRO A 83 -4.07 -11.81 18.35
CA PRO A 83 -5.32 -12.24 18.92
C PRO A 83 -5.28 -12.04 20.45
N GLU A 84 -6.27 -11.35 20.97
CA GLU A 84 -6.69 -11.34 22.38
C GLU A 84 -5.63 -10.97 23.44
N ASN A 85 -5.24 -9.69 23.51
CA ASN A 85 -5.04 -9.01 24.81
C ASN A 85 -4.61 -7.56 24.63
N SER A 86 -4.97 -6.72 25.57
CA SER A 86 -4.97 -5.26 25.62
C SER A 86 -3.62 -4.54 25.62
N ALA A 87 -2.57 -5.10 25.05
CA ALA A 87 -1.26 -4.47 24.96
C ALA A 87 -0.97 -4.08 23.49
N VAL A 88 -0.56 -2.84 23.29
CA VAL A 88 -0.15 -2.33 21.98
C VAL A 88 1.24 -2.86 21.68
N ASP A 89 1.32 -3.83 20.76
CA ASP A 89 2.59 -4.26 20.20
C ASP A 89 2.84 -3.50 18.88
N LEU A 90 4.10 -3.19 18.59
CA LEU A 90 4.50 -2.51 17.36
C LEU A 90 5.40 -3.40 16.54
N ASP A 91 5.04 -3.60 15.27
CA ASP A 91 5.93 -4.10 14.25
C ASP A 91 6.77 -2.94 13.71
N ILE A 92 8.07 -3.14 13.66
CA ILE A 92 9.04 -2.20 13.12
C ILE A 92 9.63 -2.80 11.86
N PHE A 93 9.65 -2.02 10.79
CA PHE A 93 10.35 -2.31 9.55
C PHE A 93 11.45 -1.27 9.37
N VAL A 94 12.67 -1.72 9.11
CA VAL A 94 13.84 -0.84 8.93
C VAL A 94 14.63 -1.29 7.71
N GLU A 95 14.90 -0.37 6.80
CA GLU A 95 15.91 -0.53 5.76
C GLU A 95 17.12 0.33 6.14
N CYS A 96 18.29 -0.27 6.22
CA CYS A 96 19.47 0.42 6.69
C CYS A 96 20.77 -0.15 6.12
N GLU A 97 21.82 0.66 6.15
CA GLU A 97 23.18 0.23 5.90
C GLU A 97 23.98 0.22 7.20
N VAL A 98 24.79 -0.81 7.37
CA VAL A 98 25.68 -0.97 8.52
C VAL A 98 26.98 -1.60 8.04
N HIS A 99 28.09 -1.38 8.78
CA HIS A 99 29.35 -2.05 8.47
C HIS A 99 29.18 -3.57 8.52
N SER A 100 29.69 -4.29 7.51
CA SER A 100 29.48 -5.74 7.34
C SER A 100 29.91 -6.56 8.55
N ALA A 101 30.95 -6.12 9.28
CA ALA A 101 31.42 -6.77 10.51
C ALA A 101 30.42 -6.67 11.67
N ASP A 102 29.56 -5.64 11.69
CA ASP A 102 28.68 -5.33 12.82
C ASP A 102 27.27 -5.94 12.69
N VAL A 103 26.95 -6.47 11.52
CA VAL A 103 25.62 -7.03 11.21
C VAL A 103 25.17 -8.08 12.24
N SER A 104 26.04 -9.04 12.57
CA SER A 104 25.68 -10.12 13.49
C SER A 104 25.44 -9.62 14.92
N ILE A 105 26.19 -8.59 15.33
CA ILE A 105 26.08 -7.99 16.67
C ILE A 105 24.84 -7.10 16.72
N LEU A 106 24.56 -6.33 15.67
CA LEU A 106 23.33 -5.53 15.53
C LEU A 106 22.09 -6.41 15.66
N ILE A 107 22.01 -7.50 14.89
CA ILE A 107 20.89 -8.46 14.94
C ILE A 107 20.73 -9.05 16.34
N THR A 108 21.84 -9.45 16.97
CA THR A 108 21.82 -10.02 18.33
C THR A 108 21.34 -8.99 19.36
N SER A 109 21.74 -7.73 19.20
CA SER A 109 21.30 -6.64 20.07
C SER A 109 19.81 -6.33 19.91
N LEU A 110 19.30 -6.33 18.69
CA LEU A 110 17.87 -6.15 18.42
C LEU A 110 17.01 -7.29 18.99
N LYS A 111 17.48 -8.54 18.94
CA LYS A 111 16.81 -9.70 19.56
C LYS A 111 16.68 -9.63 21.08
N ARG A 112 17.38 -8.72 21.74
CA ARG A 112 17.26 -8.49 23.19
C ARG A 112 16.14 -7.49 23.55
N VAL A 113 15.72 -6.68 22.59
CA VAL A 113 14.69 -5.63 22.81
C VAL A 113 13.40 -5.90 22.06
N GLY A 114 13.43 -6.79 21.05
CA GLY A 114 12.26 -7.15 20.25
C GLY A 114 12.15 -8.65 20.03
N GLU A 115 10.93 -9.10 19.80
CA GLU A 115 10.62 -10.46 19.36
C GLU A 115 10.59 -10.52 17.83
N ASP A 116 10.59 -11.74 17.26
CA ASP A 116 10.48 -12.00 15.84
C ASP A 116 11.44 -11.23 14.94
N VAL A 117 12.64 -10.92 15.44
CA VAL A 117 13.68 -10.23 14.65
C VAL A 117 14.09 -11.10 13.47
N LYS A 118 13.70 -10.65 12.29
CA LYS A 118 14.02 -11.28 11.00
C LYS A 118 14.91 -10.35 10.20
N THR A 119 15.93 -10.92 9.60
CA THR A 119 16.81 -10.21 8.68
C THR A 119 16.72 -10.85 7.31
N ILE A 120 16.71 -10.03 6.30
CA ILE A 120 16.79 -10.47 4.91
C ILE A 120 18.21 -10.15 4.44
N ARG A 121 19.12 -11.11 4.63
CA ARG A 121 20.54 -10.90 4.33
C ARG A 121 21.07 -11.71 3.17
N GLU A 122 20.49 -12.86 2.83
CA GLU A 122 21.18 -13.83 1.99
C GLU A 122 20.87 -13.77 0.50
N ASP A 123 19.80 -13.10 0.12
CA ASP A 123 19.53 -12.87 -1.30
C ASP A 123 19.71 -11.38 -1.58
N LYS A 124 20.42 -11.03 -2.65
CA LYS A 124 20.47 -9.68 -3.23
C LYS A 124 19.08 -9.14 -3.64
N VAL A 125 18.04 -9.70 -3.08
CA VAL A 125 16.63 -9.46 -3.35
C VAL A 125 15.97 -9.00 -2.05
N PRO A 126 15.51 -7.74 -1.95
CA PRO A 126 14.74 -7.25 -0.79
C PRO A 126 13.51 -8.12 -0.53
N TRP A 127 13.05 -8.17 0.72
CA TRP A 127 11.79 -8.85 1.01
C TRP A 127 10.61 -8.11 0.41
N PHE A 128 9.71 -8.83 -0.21
CA PHE A 128 8.39 -8.38 -0.65
C PHE A 128 7.44 -9.58 -0.66
N PRO A 129 6.10 -9.38 -0.69
CA PRO A 129 5.13 -10.46 -0.79
C PRO A 129 5.41 -11.36 -2.00
N ARG A 130 5.40 -12.68 -1.80
CA ARG A 130 5.59 -13.68 -2.87
C ARG A 130 4.30 -14.41 -3.22
N LYS A 131 3.32 -14.36 -2.35
CA LYS A 131 2.01 -14.98 -2.51
C LYS A 131 0.95 -14.09 -1.87
N ILE A 132 -0.29 -14.26 -2.27
CA ILE A 132 -1.40 -13.42 -1.81
C ILE A 132 -1.58 -13.45 -0.29
N GLN A 133 -1.26 -14.57 0.37
CA GLN A 133 -1.31 -14.70 1.83
C GLN A 133 -0.28 -13.82 2.56
N ASP A 134 0.80 -13.45 1.88
CA ASP A 134 1.77 -12.54 2.48
C ASP A 134 1.21 -11.13 2.68
N LEU A 135 0.13 -10.77 1.96
CA LEU A 135 -0.60 -9.51 2.16
C LEU A 135 -1.31 -9.45 3.53
N ASP A 136 -1.46 -10.59 4.23
CA ASP A 136 -1.97 -10.60 5.61
C ASP A 136 -1.03 -9.90 6.59
N LYS A 137 0.21 -9.64 6.19
CA LYS A 137 1.21 -8.88 6.95
C LYS A 137 1.13 -7.37 6.72
N CYS A 138 0.38 -6.92 5.69
CA CYS A 138 0.14 -5.51 5.45
C CYS A 138 -0.81 -4.95 6.52
N HIS A 139 -0.44 -3.81 7.10
CA HIS A 139 -1.22 -3.17 8.14
C HIS A 139 -1.52 -1.72 7.74
N HIS A 140 -2.66 -1.19 8.21
CA HIS A 140 -2.95 0.23 8.02
C HIS A 140 -1.98 1.10 8.83
N LEU A 141 -1.70 2.27 8.31
CA LEU A 141 -0.92 3.29 8.99
C LEU A 141 -1.79 4.01 10.01
N ILE A 142 -1.20 4.40 11.14
CA ILE A 142 -1.80 5.38 12.04
C ILE A 142 -1.51 6.75 11.42
N THR A 143 -2.54 7.39 10.90
CA THR A 143 -2.42 8.68 10.21
C THR A 143 -3.06 9.81 11.00
N ASN A 144 -2.67 11.04 10.70
CA ASN A 144 -3.32 12.23 11.27
C ASN A 144 -4.76 12.44 10.79
N TYR A 145 -5.20 11.67 9.79
CA TYR A 145 -6.57 11.75 9.24
C TYR A 145 -7.57 10.84 9.95
N ASP A 146 -7.14 10.05 10.94
CA ASP A 146 -8.03 9.22 11.74
C ASP A 146 -8.99 10.13 12.54
N PRO A 147 -10.32 9.88 12.52
CA PRO A 147 -11.30 10.68 13.26
C PRO A 147 -11.07 10.71 14.77
N SER A 148 -10.24 9.81 15.30
CA SER A 148 -9.83 9.82 16.71
C SER A 148 -8.65 10.74 16.99
N LEU A 149 -7.88 11.12 15.99
CA LEU A 149 -6.64 11.90 16.10
C LEU A 149 -6.76 13.29 15.47
N ASP A 150 -7.51 13.44 14.39
CA ASP A 150 -7.65 14.70 13.66
C ASP A 150 -8.82 15.53 14.20
N HIS A 151 -8.50 16.62 14.88
CA HIS A 151 -9.49 17.59 15.38
C HIS A 151 -10.29 18.29 14.27
N GLY A 152 -9.77 18.33 13.05
CA GLY A 152 -10.43 18.90 11.87
C GLY A 152 -11.36 17.90 11.15
N HIS A 153 -11.31 16.62 11.51
CA HIS A 153 -12.12 15.60 10.88
C HIS A 153 -13.61 15.79 11.20
N PRO A 154 -14.55 15.76 10.21
CA PRO A 154 -15.99 15.94 10.45
C PRO A 154 -16.58 15.03 11.52
N GLY A 155 -16.05 13.79 11.65
CA GLY A 155 -16.46 12.80 12.65
C GLY A 155 -15.72 12.88 13.99
N PHE A 156 -14.84 13.87 14.21
CA PHE A 156 -14.02 13.93 15.43
C PHE A 156 -14.85 13.98 16.72
N ALA A 157 -15.92 14.75 16.73
CA ALA A 157 -16.80 14.88 17.88
C ALA A 157 -17.89 13.79 17.98
N ASP A 158 -18.06 12.97 16.94
CA ASP A 158 -19.09 11.93 16.86
C ASP A 158 -18.59 10.58 17.39
N LEU A 159 -18.99 10.23 18.61
CA LEU A 159 -18.59 8.99 19.27
C LEU A 159 -19.17 7.75 18.58
N GLU A 160 -20.36 7.84 18.02
CA GLU A 160 -20.98 6.68 17.32
C GLU A 160 -20.28 6.42 15.99
N TYR A 161 -19.92 7.48 15.27
CA TYR A 161 -19.11 7.37 14.06
C TYR A 161 -17.73 6.75 14.37
N LYS A 162 -17.06 7.16 15.45
CA LYS A 162 -15.78 6.57 15.88
C LYS A 162 -15.90 5.09 16.21
N LYS A 163 -16.95 4.69 16.94
CA LYS A 163 -17.24 3.27 17.23
C LYS A 163 -17.46 2.47 15.94
N ARG A 164 -18.20 3.08 15.00
CA ARG A 164 -18.47 2.46 13.71
C ARG A 164 -17.17 2.28 12.90
N ARG A 165 -16.27 3.26 12.92
CA ARG A 165 -14.94 3.17 12.30
C ARG A 165 -14.09 2.06 12.94
N ALA A 166 -14.10 1.94 14.26
CA ALA A 166 -13.42 0.85 14.98
C ALA A 166 -13.96 -0.52 14.57
N PHE A 167 -15.28 -0.67 14.45
CA PHE A 167 -15.90 -1.90 13.95
C PHE A 167 -15.37 -2.31 12.56
N PHE A 168 -15.30 -1.38 11.60
CA PHE A 168 -14.74 -1.65 10.28
C PHE A 168 -13.25 -2.01 10.34
N ALA A 169 -12.50 -1.34 11.20
CA ALA A 169 -11.09 -1.63 11.41
C ALA A 169 -10.90 -3.07 11.94
N ASP A 170 -11.68 -3.49 12.92
CA ASP A 170 -11.64 -4.84 13.48
C ASP A 170 -11.96 -5.91 12.42
N LEU A 171 -12.95 -5.68 11.56
CA LEU A 171 -13.27 -6.59 10.45
C LEU A 171 -12.08 -6.73 9.49
N ALA A 172 -11.45 -5.62 9.11
CA ALA A 172 -10.31 -5.64 8.22
C ALA A 172 -9.08 -6.30 8.85
N PHE A 173 -8.83 -6.08 10.14
CA PHE A 173 -7.73 -6.71 10.87
C PHE A 173 -7.87 -8.22 10.99
N ASN A 174 -9.10 -8.70 11.18
CA ASN A 174 -9.36 -10.12 11.36
C ASN A 174 -9.43 -10.89 10.03
N TYR A 175 -9.56 -10.21 8.90
CA TYR A 175 -9.62 -10.83 7.59
C TYR A 175 -8.30 -11.53 7.22
N ARG A 176 -8.40 -12.72 6.64
CA ARG A 176 -7.28 -13.47 6.06
C ARG A 176 -7.54 -13.77 4.59
N ALA A 177 -6.47 -13.86 3.81
CA ALA A 177 -6.57 -14.20 2.40
C ALA A 177 -7.26 -15.57 2.21
N GLY A 178 -8.40 -15.55 1.51
CA GLY A 178 -9.22 -16.72 1.29
C GLY A 178 -10.53 -16.75 2.11
N ASP A 179 -10.63 -15.90 3.12
CA ASP A 179 -11.89 -15.73 3.85
C ASP A 179 -12.95 -15.06 2.97
N PRO A 180 -14.25 -15.28 3.23
CA PRO A 180 -15.31 -14.47 2.63
C PRO A 180 -15.16 -13.02 3.10
N LEU A 181 -15.44 -12.08 2.20
CA LEU A 181 -15.40 -10.66 2.56
C LEU A 181 -16.54 -10.33 3.53
N PRO A 182 -16.29 -9.50 4.56
CA PRO A 182 -17.30 -9.15 5.54
C PRO A 182 -18.53 -8.51 4.91
N HIS A 183 -19.71 -9.03 5.22
CA HIS A 183 -20.97 -8.40 4.87
C HIS A 183 -21.26 -7.26 5.83
N ILE A 184 -21.64 -6.11 5.32
CA ILE A 184 -21.91 -4.91 6.11
C ILE A 184 -23.39 -4.57 6.05
N GLU A 185 -24.00 -4.54 7.22
CA GLU A 185 -25.32 -3.92 7.42
C GLU A 185 -25.14 -2.41 7.56
N TYR A 186 -25.32 -1.69 6.45
CA TYR A 186 -25.25 -0.23 6.45
C TYR A 186 -26.49 0.39 7.08
N THR A 187 -26.30 1.43 7.89
CA THR A 187 -27.39 2.17 8.51
C THR A 187 -28.12 3.05 7.50
N GLU A 188 -29.33 3.49 7.85
CA GLU A 188 -30.07 4.48 7.02
C GLU A 188 -29.28 5.76 6.78
N GLN A 189 -28.54 6.23 7.79
CA GLN A 189 -27.70 7.43 7.67
C GLN A 189 -26.52 7.20 6.71
N GLU A 190 -25.85 6.04 6.78
CA GLU A 190 -24.80 5.65 5.84
C GLU A 190 -25.35 5.56 4.42
N THR A 191 -26.50 4.93 4.23
CA THR A 191 -27.16 4.82 2.92
C THR A 191 -27.64 6.19 2.40
N ALA A 192 -28.10 7.08 3.28
CA ALA A 192 -28.49 8.45 2.88
C ALA A 192 -27.27 9.26 2.42
N THR A 193 -26.11 9.10 3.09
CA THR A 193 -24.86 9.73 2.69
C THR A 193 -24.40 9.22 1.31
N TRP A 194 -24.43 7.90 1.12
CA TRP A 194 -24.14 7.29 -0.19
C TRP A 194 -25.07 7.83 -1.28
N ARG A 195 -26.36 7.87 -1.04
CA ARG A 195 -27.37 8.37 -1.98
C ARG A 195 -27.05 9.77 -2.48
N GLU A 196 -26.65 10.65 -1.57
CA GLU A 196 -26.31 12.03 -1.92
C GLU A 196 -25.08 12.09 -2.84
N VAL A 197 -24.04 11.33 -2.51
CA VAL A 197 -22.82 11.24 -3.31
C VAL A 197 -23.11 10.62 -4.68
N TYR A 198 -23.81 9.48 -4.68
CA TYR A 198 -24.14 8.72 -5.89
C TYR A 198 -24.94 9.57 -6.89
N ARG A 199 -25.99 10.22 -6.44
CA ARG A 199 -26.82 11.08 -7.30
C ARG A 199 -26.04 12.20 -7.97
N LYS A 200 -25.20 12.87 -7.21
CA LYS A 200 -24.42 13.99 -7.75
C LYS A 200 -23.38 13.52 -8.75
N LEU A 201 -22.64 12.48 -8.44
CA LEU A 201 -21.58 11.97 -9.29
C LEU A 201 -22.12 11.28 -10.53
N SER A 202 -23.15 10.41 -10.42
CA SER A 202 -23.73 9.71 -11.55
C SER A 202 -24.32 10.67 -12.60
N SER A 203 -24.81 11.83 -12.18
CA SER A 203 -25.27 12.88 -13.11
C SER A 203 -24.14 13.50 -13.95
N LEU A 204 -22.89 13.47 -13.46
CA LEU A 204 -21.72 14.02 -14.16
C LEU A 204 -21.04 13.00 -15.07
N TYR A 205 -21.05 11.72 -14.73
CA TYR A 205 -20.31 10.69 -15.45
C TYR A 205 -20.51 10.67 -16.95
N PRO A 206 -21.74 10.81 -17.52
CA PRO A 206 -21.95 10.78 -18.96
C PRO A 206 -21.16 11.83 -19.75
N THR A 207 -20.85 12.97 -19.11
CA THR A 207 -20.15 14.08 -19.74
C THR A 207 -18.69 14.22 -19.33
N HIS A 208 -18.29 13.68 -18.17
CA HIS A 208 -17.00 13.91 -17.56
C HIS A 208 -16.09 12.67 -17.55
N ALA A 209 -16.67 11.46 -17.42
CA ALA A 209 -15.91 10.23 -17.35
C ALA A 209 -15.51 9.68 -18.73
N CYS A 210 -14.43 8.88 -18.77
CA CYS A 210 -14.03 8.17 -19.98
C CYS A 210 -14.99 7.03 -20.31
N THR A 211 -15.00 6.57 -21.57
CA THR A 211 -15.92 5.51 -22.02
C THR A 211 -15.70 4.19 -21.29
N GLN A 212 -14.46 3.83 -20.97
CA GLN A 212 -14.14 2.61 -20.23
C GLN A 212 -14.81 2.61 -18.85
N TYR A 213 -14.80 3.77 -18.18
CA TYR A 213 -15.50 3.94 -16.91
C TYR A 213 -17.01 3.77 -17.07
N LEU A 214 -17.61 4.43 -18.07
CA LEU A 214 -19.05 4.38 -18.30
C LEU A 214 -19.54 2.96 -18.61
N ASP A 215 -18.82 2.23 -19.45
CA ASP A 215 -19.14 0.84 -19.80
C ASP A 215 -19.08 -0.09 -18.57
N ALA A 216 -18.08 0.10 -17.71
CA ALA A 216 -17.94 -0.67 -16.50
C ALA A 216 -19.00 -0.27 -15.45
N PHE A 217 -19.27 1.02 -15.28
CA PHE A 217 -20.24 1.52 -14.31
C PHE A 217 -21.65 0.99 -14.59
N GLN A 218 -22.08 1.01 -15.87
CA GLN A 218 -23.36 0.43 -16.28
C GLN A 218 -23.48 -1.06 -15.93
N GLN A 219 -22.39 -1.82 -16.00
CA GLN A 219 -22.40 -3.22 -15.64
C GLN A 219 -22.43 -3.44 -14.11
N LEU A 220 -21.76 -2.56 -13.35
CA LEU A 220 -21.80 -2.57 -11.89
C LEU A 220 -23.22 -2.24 -11.38
N GLU A 221 -23.91 -1.29 -12.02
CA GLU A 221 -25.34 -1.05 -11.74
C GLU A 221 -26.18 -2.30 -11.96
N LYS A 222 -25.93 -3.00 -13.06
CA LYS A 222 -26.71 -4.18 -13.43
C LYS A 222 -26.44 -5.42 -12.56
N TYR A 223 -25.20 -5.64 -12.16
CA TYR A 223 -24.76 -6.93 -11.58
C TYR A 223 -24.27 -6.84 -10.13
N CYS A 224 -23.95 -5.65 -9.62
CA CYS A 224 -23.33 -5.49 -8.32
C CYS A 224 -24.12 -4.60 -7.36
N GLY A 225 -25.38 -4.27 -7.70
CA GLY A 225 -26.26 -3.49 -6.83
C GLY A 225 -25.86 -2.03 -6.65
N TYR A 226 -25.18 -1.41 -7.63
CA TYR A 226 -24.92 0.02 -7.66
C TYR A 226 -26.23 0.78 -7.88
N GLN A 227 -26.77 1.33 -6.82
CA GLN A 227 -28.04 2.06 -6.80
C GLN A 227 -27.98 3.17 -5.77
N GLU A 228 -28.89 4.15 -5.88
CA GLU A 228 -28.94 5.29 -4.96
C GLU A 228 -29.18 4.91 -3.49
N ASP A 229 -29.95 3.88 -3.25
CA ASP A 229 -30.40 3.43 -1.94
C ASP A 229 -29.74 2.14 -1.48
N ASN A 230 -28.65 1.74 -2.13
CA ASN A 230 -27.89 0.56 -1.78
C ASN A 230 -26.40 0.79 -1.93
N ILE A 231 -25.64 0.59 -0.85
CA ILE A 231 -24.17 0.53 -0.87
C ILE A 231 -23.76 -0.88 -1.28
N PRO A 232 -23.03 -1.07 -2.40
CA PRO A 232 -22.64 -2.39 -2.86
C PRO A 232 -21.77 -3.13 -1.85
N GLN A 233 -22.00 -4.45 -1.73
CA GLN A 233 -21.17 -5.30 -0.87
C GLN A 233 -19.85 -5.63 -1.56
N LEU A 234 -18.73 -5.53 -0.83
CA LEU A 234 -17.41 -5.86 -1.39
C LEU A 234 -17.33 -7.28 -1.95
N GLN A 235 -18.07 -8.24 -1.37
CA GLN A 235 -18.08 -9.62 -1.83
C GLN A 235 -18.63 -9.75 -3.27
N ASP A 236 -19.72 -9.06 -3.59
CA ASP A 236 -20.34 -9.11 -4.92
C ASP A 236 -19.48 -8.37 -5.96
N VAL A 237 -18.94 -7.22 -5.57
CA VAL A 237 -18.03 -6.44 -6.42
C VAL A 237 -16.72 -7.21 -6.67
N SER A 238 -16.15 -7.83 -5.65
CA SER A 238 -14.93 -8.63 -5.77
C SER A 238 -15.12 -9.83 -6.68
N ARG A 239 -16.26 -10.53 -6.58
CA ARG A 239 -16.60 -11.63 -7.50
C ARG A 239 -16.68 -11.15 -8.95
N PHE A 240 -17.38 -10.06 -9.20
CA PHE A 240 -17.49 -9.45 -10.52
C PHE A 240 -16.13 -9.06 -11.11
N LEU A 241 -15.28 -8.39 -10.31
CA LEU A 241 -13.94 -8.02 -10.75
C LEU A 241 -13.06 -9.25 -11.03
N LYS A 242 -13.15 -10.27 -10.18
CA LYS A 242 -12.37 -11.50 -10.34
C LYS A 242 -12.68 -12.23 -11.63
N GLU A 243 -13.95 -12.35 -11.98
CA GLU A 243 -14.40 -12.96 -13.24
C GLU A 243 -13.99 -12.14 -14.47
N ARG A 244 -13.93 -10.83 -14.36
CA ARG A 244 -13.74 -9.93 -15.48
C ARG A 244 -12.27 -9.59 -15.76
N THR A 245 -11.51 -9.31 -14.72
CA THR A 245 -10.13 -8.84 -14.82
C THR A 245 -9.14 -9.58 -13.93
N GLY A 246 -9.63 -10.49 -13.09
CA GLY A 246 -8.81 -11.19 -12.09
C GLY A 246 -8.55 -10.35 -10.83
N PHE A 247 -8.97 -9.08 -10.77
CA PHE A 247 -8.88 -8.29 -9.55
C PHE A 247 -9.85 -8.80 -8.48
N GLN A 248 -9.42 -8.73 -7.24
CA GLN A 248 -10.25 -9.03 -6.09
C GLN A 248 -10.06 -7.95 -5.02
N LEU A 249 -11.10 -7.74 -4.23
CA LEU A 249 -11.05 -6.78 -3.15
C LEU A 249 -10.56 -7.44 -1.87
N ARG A 250 -9.95 -6.62 -1.01
CA ARG A 250 -9.56 -6.99 0.34
C ARG A 250 -9.97 -5.86 1.29
N PRO A 251 -10.60 -6.14 2.44
CA PRO A 251 -10.98 -5.08 3.36
C PRO A 251 -9.75 -4.43 3.97
N ALA A 252 -9.74 -3.10 4.01
CA ALA A 252 -8.69 -2.28 4.61
C ALA A 252 -9.27 -1.48 5.78
N ALA A 253 -8.49 -1.36 6.86
CA ALA A 253 -8.90 -0.61 8.04
C ALA A 253 -8.73 0.92 7.88
N GLY A 254 -7.94 1.34 6.90
CA GLY A 254 -7.60 2.73 6.62
C GLY A 254 -6.46 2.81 5.61
N LEU A 255 -5.71 3.92 5.63
CA LEU A 255 -4.57 4.13 4.73
C LEU A 255 -3.45 3.10 4.97
N LEU A 256 -2.83 2.68 3.90
CA LEU A 256 -1.69 1.77 3.86
C LEU A 256 -0.43 2.53 3.45
N SER A 257 0.75 1.97 3.75
CA SER A 257 1.98 2.47 3.14
C SER A 257 1.92 2.35 1.62
N ALA A 258 2.58 3.26 0.90
CA ALA A 258 2.70 3.16 -0.55
C ALA A 258 3.28 1.80 -0.98
N ARG A 259 4.29 1.32 -0.25
CA ARG A 259 4.91 0.00 -0.47
C ARG A 259 3.90 -1.14 -0.42
N ASP A 260 3.08 -1.22 0.62
CA ASP A 260 2.11 -2.30 0.80
C ASP A 260 0.93 -2.19 -0.16
N PHE A 261 0.45 -0.97 -0.37
CA PHE A 261 -0.63 -0.71 -1.30
C PHE A 261 -0.25 -1.10 -2.72
N LEU A 262 0.89 -0.61 -3.22
CA LEU A 262 1.39 -0.96 -4.55
C LEU A 262 1.70 -2.46 -4.67
N ALA A 263 2.30 -3.07 -3.62
CA ALA A 263 2.58 -4.49 -3.62
C ALA A 263 1.30 -5.35 -3.75
N SER A 264 0.17 -4.91 -3.19
CA SER A 264 -1.10 -5.63 -3.33
C SER A 264 -1.61 -5.67 -4.78
N LEU A 265 -1.37 -4.61 -5.54
CA LEU A 265 -1.76 -4.53 -6.95
C LEU A 265 -1.03 -5.56 -7.82
N ALA A 266 0.21 -5.94 -7.45
CA ALA A 266 0.96 -7.00 -8.15
C ALA A 266 0.22 -8.34 -8.17
N PHE A 267 -0.59 -8.61 -7.15
CA PHE A 267 -1.42 -9.81 -7.01
C PHE A 267 -2.85 -9.62 -7.54
N ARG A 268 -3.14 -8.50 -8.20
CA ARG A 268 -4.49 -8.07 -8.55
C ARG A 268 -5.42 -8.03 -7.33
N VAL A 269 -4.90 -7.55 -6.22
CA VAL A 269 -5.66 -7.29 -4.99
C VAL A 269 -5.74 -5.78 -4.79
N PHE A 270 -6.96 -5.27 -4.70
CA PHE A 270 -7.22 -3.88 -4.34
C PHE A 270 -7.71 -3.83 -2.89
N GLN A 271 -6.99 -3.08 -2.06
CA GLN A 271 -7.32 -2.91 -0.65
C GLN A 271 -8.35 -1.79 -0.52
N SER A 272 -9.56 -2.15 -0.09
CA SER A 272 -10.73 -1.29 -0.08
C SER A 272 -11.27 -1.08 1.32
N THR A 273 -11.53 0.17 1.67
CA THR A 273 -12.26 0.51 2.90
C THR A 273 -13.75 0.16 2.75
N GLN A 274 -14.42 -0.13 3.89
CA GLN A 274 -15.85 -0.40 3.93
C GLN A 274 -16.65 0.66 4.69
N TYR A 275 -15.99 1.57 5.42
CA TYR A 275 -16.66 2.71 6.06
C TYR A 275 -17.01 3.77 5.04
N ILE A 276 -18.02 4.57 5.35
CA ILE A 276 -18.41 5.74 4.57
C ILE A 276 -17.99 7.03 5.30
N ARG A 277 -17.74 8.09 4.54
CA ARG A 277 -17.47 9.43 5.06
C ARG A 277 -18.57 9.92 6.00
N HIS A 278 -18.24 10.86 6.85
CA HIS A 278 -19.19 11.41 7.80
C HIS A 278 -20.33 12.15 7.09
N PHE A 279 -21.57 11.94 7.53
CA PHE A 279 -22.79 12.46 6.91
C PHE A 279 -22.85 14.00 6.85
N SER A 280 -22.14 14.71 7.76
CA SER A 280 -22.08 16.17 7.74
C SER A 280 -21.24 16.73 6.60
N SER A 281 -20.44 15.91 5.91
CA SER A 281 -19.59 16.33 4.81
C SER A 281 -19.63 15.32 3.65
N PRO A 282 -20.80 15.10 3.02
CA PRO A 282 -20.94 14.05 2.01
C PRO A 282 -20.16 14.32 0.73
N MET A 283 -19.83 15.58 0.43
CA MET A 283 -19.11 15.97 -0.79
C MET A 283 -17.59 15.99 -0.64
N HIS A 284 -17.08 15.87 0.58
CA HIS A 284 -15.66 15.89 0.86
C HIS A 284 -15.32 14.87 1.95
N SER A 285 -14.28 14.07 1.71
CA SER A 285 -13.70 13.16 2.69
C SER A 285 -12.21 13.48 2.84
N PRO A 286 -11.69 13.63 4.05
CA PRO A 286 -10.26 13.83 4.26
C PRO A 286 -9.42 12.58 3.98
N GLU A 287 -10.07 11.43 3.86
CA GLU A 287 -9.45 10.14 3.62
C GLU A 287 -10.31 9.27 2.67
N PRO A 288 -9.72 8.26 2.01
CA PRO A 288 -10.47 7.32 1.19
C PRO A 288 -11.55 6.59 2.01
N ASP A 289 -12.76 6.52 1.48
CA ASP A 289 -13.91 5.83 2.04
C ASP A 289 -14.55 4.92 0.99
N CYS A 290 -15.59 4.16 1.32
CA CYS A 290 -16.24 3.26 0.37
C CYS A 290 -16.82 3.97 -0.86
N CYS A 291 -17.18 5.26 -0.77
CA CYS A 291 -17.57 6.03 -1.96
C CYS A 291 -16.40 6.21 -2.92
N HIS A 292 -15.22 6.56 -2.38
CA HIS A 292 -14.00 6.68 -3.17
C HIS A 292 -13.63 5.36 -3.83
N GLU A 293 -13.67 4.25 -3.07
CA GLU A 293 -13.28 2.94 -3.57
C GLU A 293 -14.24 2.42 -4.64
N LEU A 294 -15.54 2.43 -4.32
CA LEU A 294 -16.57 1.82 -5.17
C LEU A 294 -16.90 2.67 -6.41
N LEU A 295 -16.97 3.98 -6.29
CA LEU A 295 -17.26 4.87 -7.40
C LEU A 295 -16.01 5.31 -8.17
N GLY A 296 -14.88 5.44 -7.49
CA GLY A 296 -13.63 5.88 -8.11
C GLY A 296 -12.84 4.74 -8.75
N HIS A 297 -12.36 3.79 -7.94
CA HIS A 297 -11.42 2.76 -8.39
C HIS A 297 -12.07 1.58 -9.11
N VAL A 298 -13.14 1.03 -8.56
CA VAL A 298 -13.74 -0.23 -9.01
C VAL A 298 -14.12 -0.22 -10.50
N PRO A 299 -14.78 0.83 -11.06
CA PRO A 299 -15.16 0.81 -12.47
C PRO A 299 -13.96 0.70 -13.40
N MET A 300 -12.86 1.40 -13.11
CA MET A 300 -11.64 1.31 -13.91
C MET A 300 -10.93 -0.04 -13.75
N LEU A 301 -10.92 -0.64 -12.55
CA LEU A 301 -10.39 -1.99 -12.33
C LEU A 301 -11.19 -3.08 -13.06
N ALA A 302 -12.42 -2.80 -13.48
CA ALA A 302 -13.21 -3.67 -14.34
C ALA A 302 -12.82 -3.63 -15.82
N ASP A 303 -12.04 -2.64 -16.26
CA ASP A 303 -11.43 -2.61 -17.59
C ASP A 303 -10.14 -3.46 -17.62
N LYS A 304 -10.03 -4.38 -18.58
CA LYS A 304 -8.91 -5.33 -18.67
C LYS A 304 -7.57 -4.65 -18.86
N LYS A 305 -7.53 -3.56 -19.65
CA LYS A 305 -6.28 -2.85 -19.95
C LYS A 305 -5.82 -2.04 -18.75
N PHE A 306 -6.76 -1.39 -18.07
CA PHE A 306 -6.47 -0.63 -16.86
C PHE A 306 -6.12 -1.54 -15.68
N ALA A 307 -6.76 -2.69 -15.55
CA ALA A 307 -6.38 -3.71 -14.57
C ALA A 307 -4.93 -4.19 -14.77
N GLN A 308 -4.53 -4.43 -16.02
CA GLN A 308 -3.14 -4.79 -16.33
C GLN A 308 -2.19 -3.63 -16.02
N PHE A 309 -2.55 -2.40 -16.38
CA PHE A 309 -1.80 -1.20 -16.05
C PHE A 309 -1.56 -1.06 -14.53
N SER A 310 -2.60 -1.26 -13.72
CA SER A 310 -2.50 -1.22 -12.25
C SER A 310 -1.60 -2.33 -11.71
N GLN A 311 -1.70 -3.55 -12.25
CA GLN A 311 -0.83 -4.66 -11.87
C GLN A 311 0.63 -4.40 -12.25
N ASP A 312 0.90 -3.80 -13.42
CA ASP A 312 2.25 -3.50 -13.88
C ASP A 312 2.97 -2.55 -12.89
N ILE A 313 2.26 -1.52 -12.37
CA ILE A 313 2.78 -0.63 -11.32
C ILE A 313 3.10 -1.44 -10.05
N GLY A 314 2.20 -2.33 -9.65
CA GLY A 314 2.41 -3.20 -8.51
C GLY A 314 3.65 -4.10 -8.66
N LEU A 315 3.81 -4.76 -9.80
CA LEU A 315 4.98 -5.59 -10.09
C LEU A 315 6.28 -4.78 -10.12
N ALA A 316 6.23 -3.55 -10.65
CA ALA A 316 7.38 -2.65 -10.64
C ALA A 316 7.77 -2.23 -9.22
N SER A 317 6.84 -2.13 -8.27
CA SER A 317 7.14 -1.75 -6.89
C SER A 317 7.85 -2.84 -6.08
N LEU A 318 7.66 -4.11 -6.43
CA LEU A 318 8.21 -5.22 -5.65
C LEU A 318 9.74 -5.25 -5.68
N GLY A 319 10.34 -5.12 -4.51
CA GLY A 319 11.79 -5.09 -4.34
C GLY A 319 12.46 -3.82 -4.86
N SER A 320 11.72 -2.77 -5.14
CA SER A 320 12.23 -1.45 -5.46
C SER A 320 12.68 -0.70 -4.19
N SER A 321 13.64 0.21 -4.35
CA SER A 321 14.08 1.12 -3.29
C SER A 321 12.95 2.07 -2.89
N GLU A 322 13.07 2.70 -1.72
CA GLU A 322 12.07 3.65 -1.22
C GLU A 322 11.88 4.83 -2.19
N ALA A 323 12.99 5.36 -2.72
CA ALA A 323 12.94 6.45 -3.71
C ALA A 323 12.21 6.07 -5.00
N GLU A 324 12.29 4.80 -5.42
CA GLU A 324 11.53 4.31 -6.58
C GLU A 324 10.07 4.08 -6.24
N ILE A 325 9.77 3.61 -5.03
CA ILE A 325 8.40 3.47 -4.53
C ILE A 325 7.71 4.84 -4.46
N GLU A 326 8.38 5.88 -3.97
CA GLU A 326 7.84 7.25 -3.99
C GLU A 326 7.51 7.72 -5.42
N LYS A 327 8.39 7.47 -6.38
CA LYS A 327 8.15 7.81 -7.78
C LYS A 327 6.97 7.03 -8.37
N LEU A 328 6.88 5.73 -8.09
CA LEU A 328 5.76 4.91 -8.53
C LEU A 328 4.44 5.32 -7.86
N ALA A 329 4.48 5.70 -6.58
CA ALA A 329 3.32 6.24 -5.87
C ALA A 329 2.88 7.59 -6.45
N THR A 330 3.83 8.46 -6.82
CA THR A 330 3.53 9.74 -7.50
C THR A 330 2.93 9.51 -8.88
N LEU A 331 3.44 8.53 -9.64
CA LEU A 331 2.85 8.15 -10.92
C LEU A 331 1.45 7.58 -10.74
N TYR A 332 1.23 6.74 -9.71
CA TYR A 332 -0.10 6.25 -9.35
C TYR A 332 -1.04 7.41 -9.04
N TRP A 333 -0.58 8.40 -8.25
CA TRP A 333 -1.35 9.60 -7.91
C TRP A 333 -1.82 10.36 -9.16
N PHE A 334 -0.93 10.70 -10.06
CA PHE A 334 -1.28 11.48 -11.25
C PHE A 334 -1.91 10.68 -12.39
N THR A 335 -2.04 9.37 -12.26
CA THR A 335 -2.71 8.51 -13.23
C THR A 335 -3.95 7.85 -12.63
N VAL A 336 -3.79 6.89 -11.75
CA VAL A 336 -4.91 6.11 -11.20
C VAL A 336 -5.82 6.97 -10.33
N GLU A 337 -5.29 7.94 -9.58
CA GLU A 337 -6.09 8.83 -8.72
C GLU A 337 -6.62 10.07 -9.47
N PHE A 338 -5.76 10.79 -10.19
CA PHE A 338 -6.11 12.09 -10.75
C PHE A 338 -5.88 12.18 -12.28
N GLY A 339 -5.84 11.04 -12.95
CA GLY A 339 -5.55 10.99 -14.38
C GLY A 339 -6.68 11.47 -15.28
N LEU A 340 -6.28 12.18 -16.33
CA LEU A 340 -7.12 12.65 -17.43
C LEU A 340 -6.62 12.06 -18.75
N CYS A 341 -7.54 11.82 -19.69
CA CYS A 341 -7.18 11.39 -21.04
C CYS A 341 -8.01 12.11 -22.11
N LYS A 342 -7.49 12.15 -23.33
CA LYS A 342 -8.23 12.67 -24.48
C LYS A 342 -9.12 11.58 -25.05
N GLN A 343 -10.37 11.91 -25.29
CA GLN A 343 -11.35 11.03 -25.93
C GLN A 343 -12.32 11.85 -26.78
N ASN A 344 -12.49 11.49 -28.06
CA ASN A 344 -13.41 12.15 -28.98
C ASN A 344 -13.27 13.68 -29.01
N GLY A 345 -12.03 14.20 -29.00
CA GLY A 345 -11.71 15.62 -29.03
C GLY A 345 -11.94 16.39 -27.74
N SER A 346 -12.27 15.71 -26.63
CA SER A 346 -12.43 16.31 -25.30
C SER A 346 -11.59 15.61 -24.25
N ILE A 347 -11.32 16.30 -23.14
CA ILE A 347 -10.63 15.72 -21.99
C ILE A 347 -11.68 15.02 -21.11
N LYS A 348 -11.37 13.79 -20.67
CA LYS A 348 -12.20 12.96 -19.82
C LYS A 348 -11.41 12.47 -18.59
N ALA A 349 -12.10 12.30 -17.48
CA ALA A 349 -11.53 11.75 -16.27
C ALA A 349 -11.55 10.22 -16.28
N TYR A 350 -10.45 9.62 -15.83
CA TYR A 350 -10.37 8.20 -15.49
C TYR A 350 -9.83 7.98 -14.09
N GLY A 351 -9.29 9.01 -13.44
CA GLY A 351 -8.73 8.94 -12.10
C GLY A 351 -9.81 8.80 -11.02
N ALA A 352 -9.55 7.91 -10.06
CA ALA A 352 -10.49 7.56 -8.99
C ALA A 352 -10.80 8.75 -8.05
N GLY A 353 -9.79 9.54 -7.70
CA GLY A 353 -9.94 10.75 -6.89
C GLY A 353 -10.86 11.77 -7.55
N LEU A 354 -10.81 11.87 -8.89
CA LEU A 354 -11.73 12.72 -9.66
C LEU A 354 -13.15 12.15 -9.67
N LEU A 355 -13.29 10.86 -10.01
CA LEU A 355 -14.59 10.22 -10.22
C LEU A 355 -15.36 9.94 -8.92
N SER A 356 -14.73 10.14 -7.77
CA SER A 356 -15.34 10.03 -6.45
C SER A 356 -15.48 11.37 -5.70
N SER A 357 -15.05 12.47 -6.30
CA SER A 357 -15.13 13.83 -5.74
C SER A 357 -15.86 14.78 -6.68
N TYR A 358 -17.07 15.19 -6.32
CA TYR A 358 -17.86 16.14 -7.12
C TYR A 358 -17.10 17.45 -7.38
N GLY A 359 -16.53 18.05 -6.33
CA GLY A 359 -15.86 19.33 -6.42
C GLY A 359 -14.62 19.27 -7.31
N GLU A 360 -13.78 18.24 -7.13
CA GLU A 360 -12.54 18.10 -7.87
C GLU A 360 -12.79 17.68 -9.32
N LEU A 361 -13.76 16.82 -9.59
CA LEU A 361 -14.15 16.47 -10.97
C LEU A 361 -14.57 17.70 -11.77
N MET A 362 -15.41 18.56 -11.18
CA MET A 362 -15.82 19.82 -11.80
C MET A 362 -14.65 20.80 -11.97
N TYR A 363 -13.77 20.87 -11.00
CA TYR A 363 -12.59 21.73 -11.05
C TYR A 363 -11.59 21.24 -12.10
N ALA A 364 -11.27 19.95 -12.08
CA ALA A 364 -10.30 19.33 -12.98
C ALA A 364 -10.65 19.48 -14.46
N LEU A 365 -11.94 19.51 -14.81
CA LEU A 365 -12.42 19.68 -16.19
C LEU A 365 -12.90 21.11 -16.49
N SER A 366 -12.60 22.05 -15.60
CA SER A 366 -12.77 23.48 -15.85
C SER A 366 -11.54 24.06 -16.57
N ASN A 367 -11.58 25.34 -16.94
CA ASN A 367 -10.42 26.03 -17.51
C ASN A 367 -9.49 26.64 -16.44
N LYS A 368 -9.60 26.22 -15.18
CA LYS A 368 -8.85 26.80 -14.06
C LYS A 368 -7.50 26.14 -13.82
N PRO A 369 -7.38 24.80 -13.77
CA PRO A 369 -6.11 24.14 -13.52
C PRO A 369 -5.20 24.16 -14.74
N GLU A 370 -3.89 23.96 -14.49
CA GLU A 370 -2.92 23.72 -15.56
C GLU A 370 -3.04 22.27 -16.06
N TYR A 371 -2.98 22.07 -17.38
CA TYR A 371 -2.88 20.75 -17.99
C TYR A 371 -1.50 20.55 -18.59
N LYS A 372 -0.86 19.44 -18.25
CA LYS A 372 0.40 18.99 -18.83
C LYS A 372 0.22 17.67 -19.56
N PRO A 373 0.93 17.44 -20.67
CA PRO A 373 0.95 16.12 -21.28
C PRO A 373 1.56 15.12 -20.31
N PHE A 374 0.98 13.89 -20.25
CA PHE A 374 1.52 12.84 -19.41
C PHE A 374 2.87 12.36 -19.95
N ASP A 375 3.90 12.55 -19.14
CA ASP A 375 5.25 12.06 -19.32
C ASP A 375 5.73 11.49 -17.98
N PRO A 376 5.96 10.17 -17.86
CA PRO A 376 6.33 9.54 -16.60
C PRO A 376 7.62 10.10 -15.96
N GLU A 377 8.60 10.51 -16.77
CA GLU A 377 9.87 11.07 -16.24
C GLU A 377 9.65 12.41 -15.51
N VAL A 378 8.75 13.23 -16.03
CA VAL A 378 8.37 14.52 -15.41
C VAL A 378 7.37 14.30 -14.28
N THR A 379 6.38 13.43 -14.50
CA THR A 379 5.28 13.20 -13.57
C THR A 379 5.75 12.55 -12.28
N ALA A 380 6.70 11.60 -12.35
CA ALA A 380 7.17 10.82 -11.20
C ALA A 380 7.84 11.67 -10.09
N VAL A 381 8.26 12.87 -10.41
CA VAL A 381 8.94 13.80 -9.48
C VAL A 381 8.15 15.08 -9.25
N HIS A 382 6.93 15.16 -9.78
CA HIS A 382 6.10 16.35 -9.63
C HIS A 382 5.45 16.38 -8.24
N PRO A 383 5.50 17.51 -7.52
CA PRO A 383 4.84 17.63 -6.21
C PRO A 383 3.31 17.56 -6.38
N TYR A 384 2.64 16.88 -5.47
CA TYR A 384 1.18 16.77 -5.45
C TYR A 384 0.59 17.39 -4.18
N GLN A 385 -0.73 17.63 -4.20
CA GLN A 385 -1.50 18.14 -3.06
C GLN A 385 -2.44 17.04 -2.57
N ASP A 386 -2.48 16.82 -1.26
CA ASP A 386 -3.38 15.88 -0.60
C ASP A 386 -4.51 16.57 0.20
N GLN A 387 -4.39 17.90 0.45
CA GLN A 387 -5.34 18.70 1.23
C GLN A 387 -6.17 19.69 0.40
N ALA A 388 -5.85 19.85 -0.88
CA ALA A 388 -6.50 20.79 -1.77
C ALA A 388 -6.61 20.19 -3.17
N PHE A 389 -7.43 20.79 -4.04
CA PHE A 389 -7.51 20.39 -5.44
C PHE A 389 -6.15 20.52 -6.12
N GLN A 390 -5.86 19.58 -7.00
CA GLN A 390 -4.59 19.56 -7.72
C GLN A 390 -4.44 20.83 -8.57
N PRO A 391 -3.33 21.59 -8.45
CA PRO A 391 -3.11 22.75 -9.30
C PRO A 391 -2.76 22.36 -10.76
N VAL A 392 -2.28 21.14 -10.94
CA VAL A 392 -1.83 20.59 -12.24
C VAL A 392 -2.41 19.19 -12.42
N TYR A 393 -2.94 18.91 -13.60
CA TYR A 393 -3.36 17.58 -14.02
C TYR A 393 -2.57 17.13 -15.25
N PHE A 394 -2.22 15.84 -15.28
CA PHE A 394 -1.56 15.24 -16.44
C PHE A 394 -2.57 14.57 -17.35
N VAL A 395 -2.48 14.90 -18.64
CA VAL A 395 -3.42 14.44 -19.65
C VAL A 395 -2.72 13.46 -20.59
N ALA A 396 -3.15 12.22 -20.60
CA ALA A 396 -2.70 11.22 -21.57
C ALA A 396 -3.42 11.40 -22.92
N GLU A 397 -2.75 11.04 -24.01
CA GLU A 397 -3.40 11.02 -25.34
C GLU A 397 -4.56 10.02 -25.39
N ASN A 398 -4.40 8.90 -24.72
CA ASN A 398 -5.42 7.89 -24.43
C ASN A 398 -4.85 6.93 -23.35
N LEU A 399 -5.65 5.97 -22.90
CA LEU A 399 -5.20 5.01 -21.85
C LEU A 399 -4.12 4.05 -22.35
N GLU A 400 -4.09 3.70 -23.62
CA GLU A 400 -3.06 2.86 -24.23
C GLU A 400 -1.70 3.58 -24.27
N ASP A 401 -1.68 4.86 -24.65
CA ASP A 401 -0.47 5.71 -24.62
C ASP A 401 0.07 5.85 -23.20
N ALA A 402 -0.82 6.11 -22.22
CA ALA A 402 -0.43 6.18 -20.82
C ALA A 402 0.23 4.87 -20.34
N LYS A 403 -0.38 3.73 -20.68
CA LYS A 403 0.14 2.40 -20.35
C LYS A 403 1.51 2.16 -20.99
N ALA A 404 1.66 2.41 -22.28
CA ALA A 404 2.92 2.19 -22.98
C ALA A 404 4.05 3.02 -22.39
N LYS A 405 3.83 4.32 -22.17
CA LYS A 405 4.80 5.22 -21.56
C LYS A 405 5.21 4.77 -20.15
N LEU A 406 4.24 4.34 -19.35
CA LEU A 406 4.52 3.87 -18.00
C LEU A 406 5.29 2.54 -18.00
N GLN A 407 4.96 1.61 -18.89
CA GLN A 407 5.71 0.37 -19.07
C GLN A 407 7.17 0.64 -19.46
N ASP A 408 7.39 1.56 -20.41
CA ASP A 408 8.74 1.99 -20.80
C ASP A 408 9.52 2.61 -19.64
N TYR A 409 8.84 3.39 -18.80
CA TYR A 409 9.44 3.96 -17.59
C TYR A 409 9.83 2.87 -16.59
N MET A 410 8.90 1.94 -16.29
CA MET A 410 9.12 0.87 -15.32
C MET A 410 10.23 -0.09 -15.75
N MET A 411 10.41 -0.34 -17.05
CA MET A 411 11.52 -1.16 -17.58
C MET A 411 12.90 -0.53 -17.33
N LYS A 412 12.98 0.77 -17.08
CA LYS A 412 14.23 1.46 -16.74
C LYS A 412 14.61 1.29 -15.26
N ILE A 413 13.69 0.88 -14.41
CA ILE A 413 13.95 0.60 -13.00
C ILE A 413 14.87 -0.62 -12.89
N LYS A 414 16.12 -0.36 -12.49
CA LYS A 414 17.13 -1.41 -12.42
C LYS A 414 16.97 -2.23 -11.14
N LYS A 415 16.77 -3.52 -11.31
CA LYS A 415 16.76 -4.52 -10.23
C LYS A 415 17.76 -5.64 -10.56
N PRO A 416 18.44 -6.23 -9.55
CA PRO A 416 19.33 -7.36 -9.77
C PRO A 416 18.60 -8.67 -10.09
N PHE A 417 17.28 -8.62 -10.25
CA PHE A 417 16.40 -9.75 -10.53
C PHE A 417 15.22 -9.30 -11.39
N SER A 418 14.57 -10.27 -12.04
CA SER A 418 13.27 -10.10 -12.70
C SER A 418 12.20 -10.86 -11.93
N LEU A 419 10.95 -10.49 -12.15
CA LEU A 419 9.79 -11.12 -11.51
C LEU A 419 8.94 -11.81 -12.56
N HIS A 420 8.39 -12.95 -12.19
CA HIS A 420 7.36 -13.65 -12.95
C HIS A 420 6.13 -13.83 -12.05
N TYR A 421 4.99 -13.31 -12.49
CA TYR A 421 3.71 -13.53 -11.83
C TYR A 421 3.02 -14.74 -12.46
N ASP A 422 2.70 -15.74 -11.65
CA ASP A 422 1.90 -16.88 -12.05
C ASP A 422 0.42 -16.62 -11.70
N PRO A 423 -0.45 -16.43 -12.70
CA PRO A 423 -1.86 -16.14 -12.47
C PRO A 423 -2.63 -17.35 -11.93
N PHE A 424 -2.14 -18.57 -12.08
CA PHE A 424 -2.81 -19.78 -11.62
C PHE A 424 -2.65 -19.99 -10.12
N THR A 425 -1.46 -19.71 -9.61
CA THR A 425 -1.13 -19.86 -8.19
C THR A 425 -1.20 -18.55 -7.43
N CYS A 426 -1.37 -17.41 -8.13
CA CYS A 426 -1.29 -16.05 -7.57
C CYS A 426 0.01 -15.85 -6.78
N THR A 427 1.13 -16.35 -7.33
CA THR A 427 2.46 -16.24 -6.72
C THR A 427 3.41 -15.46 -7.60
N ILE A 428 4.46 -14.93 -6.97
CA ILE A 428 5.54 -14.22 -7.65
C ILE A 428 6.84 -14.99 -7.46
N GLU A 429 7.41 -15.43 -8.58
CA GLU A 429 8.70 -16.07 -8.63
C GLU A 429 9.79 -15.07 -9.02
N VAL A 430 10.91 -15.11 -8.28
CA VAL A 430 12.09 -14.31 -8.61
C VAL A 430 12.94 -15.04 -9.61
N MET A 431 13.15 -14.42 -10.77
CA MET A 431 13.97 -14.90 -11.87
C MET A 431 15.41 -14.43 -11.70
N ASN A 432 16.10 -14.98 -10.69
CA ASN A 432 17.47 -14.63 -10.33
C ASN A 432 18.52 -15.64 -10.81
N THR A 433 18.10 -16.69 -11.51
CA THR A 433 19.00 -17.70 -12.09
C THR A 433 18.60 -18.03 -13.53
N PRO A 434 19.58 -18.36 -14.43
CA PRO A 434 19.28 -18.75 -15.81
C PRO A 434 18.32 -19.94 -15.91
N GLN A 435 18.41 -20.89 -14.98
CA GLN A 435 17.55 -22.08 -14.95
C GLN A 435 16.07 -21.74 -14.73
N LYS A 436 15.78 -20.79 -13.82
CA LYS A 436 14.41 -20.32 -13.57
C LYS A 436 13.85 -19.61 -14.81
N VAL A 437 14.63 -18.73 -15.42
CA VAL A 437 14.24 -18.04 -16.65
C VAL A 437 13.96 -19.05 -17.77
N GLN A 438 14.83 -20.05 -17.93
CA GLN A 438 14.69 -21.07 -18.97
C GLN A 438 13.44 -21.94 -18.75
N ARG A 439 13.10 -22.28 -17.48
CA ARG A 439 11.86 -23.00 -17.13
C ARG A 439 10.64 -22.20 -17.53
N ALA A 440 10.56 -20.93 -17.12
CA ALA A 440 9.45 -20.04 -17.46
C ALA A 440 9.28 -19.86 -18.98
N LEU A 441 10.40 -19.67 -19.71
CA LEU A 441 10.38 -19.60 -21.17
C LEU A 441 9.89 -20.90 -21.83
N SER A 442 10.27 -22.06 -21.30
CA SER A 442 9.81 -23.35 -21.83
C SER A 442 8.31 -23.53 -21.64
N GLN A 443 7.77 -23.13 -20.49
CA GLN A 443 6.33 -23.16 -20.22
C GLN A 443 5.55 -22.24 -21.18
N MET A 444 5.99 -20.98 -21.33
CA MET A 444 5.37 -20.04 -22.27
C MET A 444 5.42 -20.52 -23.74
N LYS A 445 6.51 -21.18 -24.15
CA LYS A 445 6.62 -21.75 -25.49
C LYS A 445 5.60 -22.86 -25.73
N GLU A 446 5.33 -23.70 -24.73
CA GLU A 446 4.34 -24.76 -24.84
C GLU A 446 2.92 -24.21 -24.95
N GLU A 447 2.59 -23.17 -24.14
CA GLU A 447 1.31 -22.47 -24.22
C GLU A 447 1.12 -21.80 -25.61
N LEU A 448 2.15 -21.12 -26.12
CA LEU A 448 2.14 -20.49 -27.43
C LEU A 448 1.92 -21.52 -28.55
N LYS A 449 2.58 -22.68 -28.46
CA LYS A 449 2.39 -23.77 -29.42
C LYS A 449 0.93 -24.26 -29.45
N ASN A 450 0.32 -24.44 -28.29
CA ASN A 450 -1.09 -24.82 -28.18
C ASN A 450 -2.02 -23.79 -28.84
N LEU A 451 -1.74 -22.51 -28.67
CA LEU A 451 -2.51 -21.43 -29.31
C LEU A 451 -2.30 -21.40 -30.83
N CYS A 452 -1.08 -21.64 -31.31
CA CYS A 452 -0.82 -21.74 -32.75
C CYS A 452 -1.57 -22.92 -33.39
N LEU A 453 -1.57 -24.08 -32.74
CA LEU A 453 -2.35 -25.24 -33.19
C LEU A 453 -3.86 -24.94 -33.22
N ALA A 454 -4.36 -24.20 -32.22
CA ALA A 454 -5.76 -23.79 -32.23
C ALA A 454 -6.09 -22.86 -33.40
N LEU A 455 -5.21 -21.95 -33.77
CA LEU A 455 -5.37 -21.07 -34.95
C LEU A 455 -5.35 -21.87 -36.26
N GLU A 456 -4.45 -22.87 -36.39
CA GLU A 456 -4.39 -23.75 -37.56
C GLU A 456 -5.68 -24.56 -37.71
N ASN A 457 -6.33 -24.97 -36.63
CA ASN A 457 -7.62 -25.68 -36.67
C ASN A 457 -8.83 -24.80 -37.02
N LEU A 458 -8.69 -23.47 -36.96
CA LEU A 458 -9.73 -22.50 -37.29
C LEU A 458 -9.60 -21.96 -38.74
N SER A 459 -8.44 -22.17 -39.37
CA SER A 459 -8.16 -21.79 -40.77
C SER A 459 -8.46 -22.94 -41.70
#